data_5db36130e12a928bed0fcc9df42a8cb1
#
_entry.id   5db36130e12a928bed0fcc9df42a8cb1
#
_cell.length_a   1.000
_cell.length_b   1.000
_cell.length_c   1.000
_cell.angle_alpha   90.00
_cell.angle_beta   90.00
_cell.angle_gamma   90.00
#
_symmetry.space_group_name_H-M   'P 1'
#
loop_
_entity.id
_entity.type
_entity.pdbx_description
1 polymer ?
#
loop_
_entity_poly.entity_id
_entity_poly.type
_entity_poly.pdbx_seq_one_letter_code
_entity_poly.pdbx_strand_id
1 'polypeptide(L)'
;VSEIIRLRTSDINLAENYVFCAGRNEKSRQLPLTPSVVEALSCYLDQGRDTLLQDREEPRLFVNQRGRPLTRQGLWLITKSYAEAADLGSDVTPHTLRHSCAAHRLANGADLQKVRELLGHANISTTQVYKDLVDTVDDVADAGTETDLA
;
A
#
# COMPACT_ATOMS: atom_id res chain seq x y z
N VAL A 1 -4.53 0.81 -6.51
CA VAL A 1 -4.05 0.16 -7.75
C VAL A 1 -3.68 1.20 -8.79
N SER A 2 -4.62 2.09 -9.19
CA SER A 2 -4.39 3.07 -10.26
C SER A 2 -3.21 4.00 -10.00
N GLU A 3 -2.97 4.39 -8.77
CA GLU A 3 -1.85 5.25 -8.38
C GLU A 3 -0.52 4.50 -8.55
N ILE A 4 -0.41 3.28 -8.02
CA ILE A 4 0.82 2.47 -8.13
C ILE A 4 1.25 2.25 -9.59
N ILE A 5 0.32 1.85 -10.46
CA ILE A 5 0.65 1.59 -11.87
C ILE A 5 0.95 2.86 -12.68
N ARG A 6 0.60 4.03 -12.16
CA ARG A 6 0.88 5.33 -12.79
C ARG A 6 2.10 6.03 -12.23
N LEU A 7 2.64 5.59 -11.11
CA LEU A 7 3.86 6.16 -10.52
C LEU A 7 4.99 6.18 -11.55
N ARG A 8 5.72 7.26 -11.55
CA ARG A 8 6.93 7.45 -12.34
C ARG A 8 8.16 7.42 -11.43
N THR A 9 9.30 7.20 -11.99
CA THR A 9 10.57 7.31 -11.25
C THR A 9 10.78 8.73 -10.69
N SER A 10 10.30 9.76 -11.40
CA SER A 10 10.34 11.15 -10.94
C SER A 10 9.43 11.47 -9.75
N ASP A 11 8.49 10.58 -9.42
CA ASP A 11 7.54 10.81 -8.32
C ASP A 11 8.10 10.35 -6.96
N ILE A 12 9.30 9.74 -6.95
CA ILE A 12 9.94 9.23 -5.74
C ILE A 12 11.14 10.07 -5.35
N ASN A 13 11.23 10.38 -4.07
CA ASN A 13 12.42 10.95 -3.46
C ASN A 13 12.90 10.02 -2.34
N LEU A 14 13.88 9.16 -2.65
CA LEU A 14 14.45 8.23 -1.69
C LEU A 14 15.32 8.92 -0.63
N ALA A 15 15.93 10.07 -0.96
CA ALA A 15 16.76 10.80 -0.03
C ALA A 15 15.93 11.43 1.11
N GLU A 16 14.71 11.83 0.81
CA GLU A 16 13.78 12.43 1.77
C GLU A 16 12.66 11.47 2.19
N ASN A 17 12.71 10.21 1.74
CA ASN A 17 11.80 9.13 2.10
C ASN A 17 10.31 9.43 1.83
N TYR A 18 10.00 9.93 0.64
CA TYR A 18 8.61 10.15 0.26
C TYR A 18 8.31 9.78 -1.21
N VAL A 19 7.03 9.63 -1.49
CA VAL A 19 6.49 9.48 -2.85
C VAL A 19 5.34 10.46 -3.07
N PHE A 20 5.32 11.09 -4.25
CA PHE A 20 4.19 11.87 -4.71
C PHE A 20 3.16 10.99 -5.40
N CYS A 21 1.94 11.00 -4.88
CA CYS A 21 0.81 10.34 -5.51
C CYS A 21 -0.09 11.39 -6.15
N ALA A 22 -0.23 11.34 -7.47
CA ALA A 22 -1.22 12.14 -8.19
C ALA A 22 -2.62 11.63 -7.85
N GLY A 23 -3.39 12.45 -7.14
CA GLY A 23 -4.78 12.15 -6.79
C GLY A 23 -5.73 12.40 -7.96
N ARG A 24 -7.00 11.99 -7.82
CA ARG A 24 -8.07 12.46 -8.68
C ARG A 24 -8.27 13.97 -8.43
N ASN A 25 -8.54 14.72 -9.49
CA ASN A 25 -8.77 16.17 -9.46
C ASN A 25 -7.56 17.00 -9.02
N GLU A 26 -6.36 16.68 -9.53
CA GLU A 26 -5.12 17.44 -9.34
C GLU A 26 -4.63 17.60 -7.89
N LYS A 27 -5.29 16.98 -6.93
CA LYS A 27 -4.82 16.93 -5.54
C LYS A 27 -3.73 15.86 -5.42
N SER A 28 -2.49 16.25 -5.67
CA SER A 28 -1.34 15.43 -5.32
C SER A 28 -1.16 15.39 -3.81
N ARG A 29 -0.71 14.25 -3.29
CA ARG A 29 -0.32 14.12 -1.88
C ARG A 29 1.03 13.47 -1.77
N GLN A 30 1.76 13.89 -0.78
CA GLN A 30 3.05 13.32 -0.41
C GLN A 30 2.81 12.24 0.64
N LEU A 31 3.35 11.05 0.40
CA LEU A 31 3.25 9.94 1.34
C LEU A 31 4.64 9.57 1.82
N PRO A 32 4.85 9.43 3.15
CA PRO A 32 6.12 8.98 3.69
C PRO A 32 6.36 7.51 3.35
N LEU A 33 7.61 7.18 3.03
CA LEU A 33 8.08 5.81 2.83
C LEU A 33 8.73 5.29 4.12
N THR A 34 8.46 4.05 4.46
CA THR A 34 9.16 3.38 5.57
C THR A 34 10.57 2.99 5.15
N PRO A 35 11.53 2.84 6.09
CA PRO A 35 12.90 2.43 5.75
C PRO A 35 12.96 1.15 4.91
N SER A 36 12.15 0.14 5.22
CA SER A 36 12.08 -1.11 4.45
C SER A 36 11.60 -0.92 3.01
N VAL A 37 10.68 0.02 2.78
CA VAL A 37 10.21 0.36 1.42
C VAL A 37 11.29 1.12 0.66
N VAL A 38 12.01 2.04 1.32
CA VAL A 38 13.14 2.77 0.72
C VAL A 38 14.23 1.80 0.28
N GLU A 39 14.62 0.86 1.14
CA GLU A 39 15.61 -0.16 0.83
C GLU A 39 15.20 -1.03 -0.37
N ALA A 40 13.96 -1.53 -0.35
CA ALA A 40 13.43 -2.34 -1.44
C ALA A 40 13.35 -1.58 -2.77
N LEU A 41 12.96 -0.30 -2.73
CA LEU A 41 12.92 0.55 -3.92
C LEU A 41 14.32 0.89 -4.44
N SER A 42 15.28 1.16 -3.56
CA SER A 42 16.68 1.37 -3.95
C SER A 42 17.23 0.14 -4.66
N CYS A 43 17.10 -1.03 -4.06
CA CYS A 43 17.52 -2.28 -4.68
C CYS A 43 16.85 -2.53 -6.03
N TYR A 44 15.55 -2.27 -6.14
CA TYR A 44 14.82 -2.40 -7.39
C TYR A 44 15.31 -1.44 -8.47
N LEU A 45 15.52 -0.17 -8.13
CA LEU A 45 15.98 0.86 -9.07
C LEU A 45 17.42 0.61 -9.53
N ASP A 46 18.31 0.26 -8.61
CA ASP A 46 19.73 0.13 -8.88
C ASP A 46 20.10 -1.18 -9.62
N GLN A 47 19.37 -2.25 -9.38
CA GLN A 47 19.74 -3.59 -9.88
C GLN A 47 18.64 -4.26 -10.71
N GLY A 48 17.38 -4.13 -10.30
CA GLY A 48 16.30 -4.90 -10.89
C GLY A 48 15.69 -4.25 -12.12
N ARG A 49 15.41 -2.95 -12.04
CA ARG A 49 14.63 -2.23 -13.05
C ARG A 49 15.36 -2.16 -14.39
N ASP A 50 16.63 -1.82 -14.41
CA ASP A 50 17.42 -1.69 -15.63
C ASP A 50 17.60 -3.04 -16.34
N THR A 51 17.77 -4.11 -15.56
CA THR A 51 17.79 -5.48 -16.10
C THR A 51 16.48 -5.84 -16.80
N LEU A 52 15.33 -5.41 -16.25
CA LEU A 52 14.03 -5.66 -16.86
C LEU A 52 13.78 -4.80 -18.10
N LEU A 53 14.29 -3.57 -18.12
CA LEU A 53 14.11 -2.63 -19.23
C LEU A 53 14.88 -3.02 -20.48
N GLN A 54 16.06 -3.66 -20.34
CA GLN A 54 16.89 -4.05 -21.49
C GLN A 54 17.09 -2.88 -22.48
N ASP A 55 17.61 -1.77 -21.97
CA ASP A 55 17.90 -0.51 -22.72
C ASP A 55 16.65 0.23 -23.23
N ARG A 56 15.44 -0.11 -22.78
CA ARG A 56 14.23 0.63 -23.12
C ARG A 56 14.03 1.81 -22.18
N GLU A 57 13.59 2.91 -22.73
CA GLU A 57 13.13 4.05 -21.93
C GLU A 57 11.67 3.83 -21.49
N GLU A 58 11.43 3.83 -20.20
CA GLU A 58 10.09 3.74 -19.60
C GLU A 58 10.04 4.66 -18.38
N PRO A 59 9.20 5.70 -18.38
CA PRO A 59 9.11 6.61 -17.24
C PRO A 59 8.33 6.03 -16.05
N ARG A 60 7.56 4.95 -16.23
CA ARG A 60 6.83 4.30 -15.14
C ARG A 60 7.80 3.63 -14.18
N LEU A 61 7.50 3.77 -12.89
CA LEU A 61 8.31 3.16 -11.85
C LEU A 61 8.33 1.64 -11.96
N PHE A 62 7.15 1.03 -11.95
CA PHE A 62 7.03 -0.42 -11.94
C PHE A 62 6.82 -0.98 -13.34
N VAL A 63 7.68 -1.92 -13.69
CA VAL A 63 7.65 -2.65 -14.96
C VAL A 63 7.47 -4.15 -14.71
N ASN A 64 6.92 -4.83 -15.69
CA ASN A 64 6.79 -6.28 -15.68
C ASN A 64 8.09 -6.96 -16.17
N GLN A 65 8.14 -8.30 -16.16
CA GLN A 65 9.29 -9.08 -16.61
C GLN A 65 9.70 -8.87 -18.09
N ARG A 66 8.86 -8.18 -18.87
CA ARG A 66 9.14 -7.85 -20.27
C ARG A 66 9.56 -6.38 -20.44
N GLY A 67 9.84 -5.67 -19.35
CA GLY A 67 10.21 -4.25 -19.36
C GLY A 67 9.08 -3.31 -19.78
N ARG A 68 7.82 -3.75 -19.71
CA ARG A 68 6.64 -2.91 -20.00
C ARG A 68 5.97 -2.43 -18.71
N PRO A 69 5.25 -1.30 -18.73
CA PRO A 69 4.53 -0.80 -17.56
C PRO A 69 3.70 -1.88 -16.89
N LEU A 70 3.73 -1.92 -15.56
CA LEU A 70 2.89 -2.82 -14.79
C LEU A 70 1.41 -2.51 -15.01
N THR A 71 0.61 -3.53 -15.26
CA THR A 71 -0.85 -3.41 -15.44
C THR A 71 -1.59 -3.65 -14.13
N ARG A 72 -2.87 -3.28 -14.08
CA ARG A 72 -3.75 -3.59 -12.93
C ARG A 72 -3.81 -5.10 -12.67
N GLN A 73 -3.97 -5.88 -13.74
CA GLN A 73 -3.99 -7.34 -13.65
C GLN A 73 -2.64 -7.88 -13.17
N GLY A 74 -1.53 -7.33 -13.67
CA GLY A 74 -0.19 -7.72 -13.21
C GLY A 74 0.00 -7.48 -11.72
N LEU A 75 -0.38 -6.30 -11.21
CA LEU A 75 -0.32 -6.01 -9.78
C LEU A 75 -1.21 -6.95 -8.97
N TRP A 76 -2.41 -7.25 -9.46
CA TRP A 76 -3.31 -8.19 -8.81
C TRP A 76 -2.71 -9.59 -8.72
N LEU A 77 -2.12 -10.10 -9.80
CA LEU A 77 -1.44 -11.40 -9.82
C LEU A 77 -0.24 -11.46 -8.87
N ILE A 78 0.57 -10.40 -8.83
CA ILE A 78 1.69 -10.30 -7.88
C ILE A 78 1.17 -10.36 -6.44
N THR A 79 0.13 -9.58 -6.12
CA THR A 79 -0.48 -9.61 -4.78
C THR A 79 -0.95 -11.02 -4.41
N LYS A 80 -1.62 -11.70 -5.32
CA LYS A 80 -2.10 -13.07 -5.12
C LYS A 80 -0.96 -14.05 -4.86
N SER A 81 0.08 -14.00 -5.70
CA SER A 81 1.25 -14.88 -5.55
C SER A 81 1.94 -14.73 -4.19
N TYR A 82 2.09 -13.50 -3.71
CA TYR A 82 2.68 -13.27 -2.39
C TYR A 82 1.73 -13.67 -1.25
N ALA A 83 0.43 -13.48 -1.40
CA ALA A 83 -0.56 -13.92 -0.42
C ALA A 83 -0.57 -15.45 -0.29
N GLU A 84 -0.51 -16.17 -1.41
CA GLU A 84 -0.39 -17.63 -1.44
C GLU A 84 0.92 -18.10 -0.80
N ALA A 85 2.04 -17.47 -1.13
CA ALA A 85 3.34 -17.80 -0.54
C ALA A 85 3.40 -17.55 0.99
N ALA A 86 2.60 -16.61 1.49
CA ALA A 86 2.48 -16.28 2.90
C ALA A 86 1.35 -17.06 3.62
N ASP A 87 0.67 -17.97 2.94
CA ASP A 87 -0.47 -18.75 3.45
C ASP A 87 -1.62 -17.87 4.00
N LEU A 88 -1.85 -16.71 3.38
CA LEU A 88 -2.90 -15.75 3.80
C LEU A 88 -4.27 -16.00 3.17
N GLY A 89 -4.44 -17.12 2.46
CA GLY A 89 -5.68 -17.46 1.77
C GLY A 89 -5.91 -16.70 0.46
N SER A 90 -6.99 -17.05 -0.23
CA SER A 90 -7.28 -16.57 -1.59
C SER A 90 -7.90 -15.18 -1.66
N ASP A 91 -8.32 -14.59 -0.56
CA ASP A 91 -9.12 -13.35 -0.55
C ASP A 91 -8.31 -12.07 -0.44
N VAL A 92 -6.98 -12.20 -0.30
CA VAL A 92 -6.09 -11.04 -0.26
C VAL A 92 -5.99 -10.38 -1.62
N THR A 93 -6.31 -9.11 -1.67
CA THR A 93 -6.28 -8.25 -2.84
C THR A 93 -5.56 -6.94 -2.52
N PRO A 94 -5.18 -6.11 -3.51
CA PRO A 94 -4.69 -4.77 -3.23
C PRO A 94 -5.66 -3.90 -2.40
N HIS A 95 -6.97 -4.15 -2.52
CA HIS A 95 -7.97 -3.49 -1.67
C HIS A 95 -7.90 -3.97 -0.22
N THR A 96 -7.75 -5.28 0.00
CA THR A 96 -7.57 -5.85 1.34
C THR A 96 -6.36 -5.24 2.04
N LEU A 97 -5.21 -5.14 1.35
CA LEU A 97 -4.01 -4.50 1.89
C LEU A 97 -4.22 -3.03 2.24
N ARG A 98 -4.98 -2.31 1.42
CA ARG A 98 -5.34 -0.91 1.69
C ARG A 98 -6.25 -0.80 2.92
N HIS A 99 -7.22 -1.69 3.08
CA HIS A 99 -8.10 -1.78 4.25
C HIS A 99 -7.28 -2.05 5.52
N SER A 100 -6.40 -3.04 5.48
CA SER A 100 -5.51 -3.37 6.61
C SER A 100 -4.63 -2.19 7.01
N CYS A 101 -4.07 -1.47 6.05
CA CYS A 101 -3.28 -0.27 6.32
C CYS A 101 -4.10 0.81 7.04
N ALA A 102 -5.35 1.04 6.64
CA ALA A 102 -6.24 1.98 7.29
C ALA A 102 -6.58 1.55 8.72
N ALA A 103 -6.99 0.30 8.91
CA ALA A 103 -7.34 -0.27 10.21
C ALA A 103 -6.17 -0.20 11.19
N HIS A 104 -4.97 -0.64 10.79
CA HIS A 104 -3.78 -0.57 11.62
C HIS A 104 -3.40 0.85 12.03
N ARG A 105 -3.57 1.84 11.14
CA ARG A 105 -3.29 3.24 11.51
C ARG A 105 -4.29 3.80 12.51
N LEU A 106 -5.57 3.46 12.36
CA LEU A 106 -6.62 3.85 13.31
C LEU A 106 -6.41 3.17 14.66
N ALA A 107 -6.13 1.87 14.69
CA ALA A 107 -5.82 1.12 15.92
C ALA A 107 -4.59 1.69 16.65
N ASN A 108 -3.62 2.24 15.91
CA ASN A 108 -2.47 2.94 16.50
C ASN A 108 -2.74 4.42 16.85
N GLY A 109 -4.01 4.82 16.95
CA GLY A 109 -4.44 6.14 17.40
C GLY A 109 -4.31 7.25 16.35
N ALA A 110 -4.16 6.91 15.06
CA ALA A 110 -4.17 7.93 14.03
C ALA A 110 -5.58 8.55 13.88
N ASP A 111 -5.63 9.86 13.69
CA ASP A 111 -6.86 10.58 13.43
C ASP A 111 -7.52 10.13 12.13
N LEU A 112 -8.84 9.90 12.15
CA LEU A 112 -9.64 9.45 11.00
C LEU A 112 -9.47 10.36 9.78
N GLN A 113 -9.39 11.68 10.01
CA GLN A 113 -9.21 12.65 8.94
C GLN A 113 -7.83 12.50 8.28
N LYS A 114 -6.78 12.27 9.06
CA LYS A 114 -5.42 12.02 8.54
C LYS A 114 -5.35 10.72 7.74
N VAL A 115 -6.00 9.65 8.21
CA VAL A 115 -6.08 8.38 7.47
C VAL A 115 -6.82 8.56 6.15
N ARG A 116 -7.91 9.32 6.15
CA ARG A 116 -8.67 9.65 4.94
C ARG A 116 -7.83 10.42 3.92
N GLU A 117 -7.09 11.42 4.34
CA GLU A 117 -6.20 12.20 3.47
C GLU A 117 -5.09 11.33 2.90
N LEU A 118 -4.46 10.49 3.72
CA LEU A 118 -3.44 9.54 3.31
C LEU A 118 -3.97 8.57 2.24
N LEU A 119 -5.19 8.08 2.41
CA LEU A 119 -5.81 7.18 1.45
C LEU A 119 -6.35 7.90 0.21
N GLY A 120 -6.52 9.22 0.24
CA GLY A 120 -7.07 10.01 -0.86
C GLY A 120 -8.54 9.68 -1.14
N HIS A 121 -9.33 9.41 -0.09
CA HIS A 121 -10.76 9.17 -0.21
C HIS A 121 -11.53 10.47 -0.37
N ALA A 122 -12.37 10.56 -1.40
CA ALA A 122 -13.25 11.70 -1.61
C ALA A 122 -14.47 11.71 -0.68
N ASN A 123 -14.90 10.54 -0.16
CA ASN A 123 -16.09 10.39 0.68
C ASN A 123 -15.77 9.83 2.07
N ILE A 124 -16.42 10.40 3.09
CA ILE A 124 -16.33 10.01 4.50
C ILE A 124 -16.86 8.60 4.74
N SER A 125 -17.91 8.19 4.04
CA SER A 125 -18.56 6.89 4.21
C SER A 125 -17.63 5.70 4.01
N THR A 126 -16.66 5.81 3.12
CA THR A 126 -15.68 4.75 2.86
C THR A 126 -14.68 4.59 4.01
N THR A 127 -14.42 5.65 4.78
CA THR A 127 -13.48 5.62 5.90
C THR A 127 -14.19 5.26 7.21
N GLN A 128 -15.50 5.51 7.32
CA GLN A 128 -16.29 5.13 8.49
C GLN A 128 -16.35 3.61 8.69
N VAL A 129 -16.42 2.85 7.59
CA VAL A 129 -16.36 1.38 7.62
C VAL A 129 -15.08 0.86 8.30
N TYR A 130 -13.98 1.61 8.24
CA TYR A 130 -12.73 1.22 8.92
C TYR A 130 -12.78 1.44 10.42
N LYS A 131 -13.53 2.45 10.88
CA LYS A 131 -13.71 2.70 12.30
C LYS A 131 -14.55 1.58 12.95
N ASP A 132 -15.61 1.17 12.29
CA ASP A 132 -16.47 0.08 12.75
C ASP A 132 -15.70 -1.26 12.83
N LEU A 133 -14.69 -1.46 11.95
CA LEU A 133 -13.80 -2.62 11.99
C LEU A 133 -12.80 -2.58 13.16
N VAL A 134 -12.31 -1.40 13.53
CA VAL A 134 -11.39 -1.24 14.68
C VAL A 134 -12.14 -1.47 15.98
N ASP A 135 -13.32 -0.89 16.13
CA ASP A 135 -14.16 -1.05 17.31
C ASP A 135 -14.52 -2.53 17.56
N THR A 136 -14.68 -3.34 16.48
CA THR A 136 -14.88 -4.80 16.58
C THR A 136 -13.62 -5.59 16.96
N VAL A 137 -12.43 -5.10 16.64
CA VAL A 137 -11.16 -5.76 16.99
C VAL A 137 -10.78 -5.51 18.45
N ASP A 138 -11.07 -4.33 18.97
CA ASP A 138 -10.84 -4.00 20.38
C ASP A 138 -11.78 -4.80 21.32
N ASP A 139 -13.04 -5.02 20.93
CA ASP A 139 -13.97 -5.88 21.66
C ASP A 139 -13.52 -7.35 21.72
N VAL A 140 -12.79 -7.85 20.72
CA VAL A 140 -12.28 -9.23 20.71
C VAL A 140 -10.98 -9.36 21.52
N ALA A 141 -10.18 -8.30 21.62
CA ALA A 141 -8.96 -8.29 22.41
C ALA A 141 -9.23 -8.21 23.92
N ASP A 142 -10.28 -7.53 24.33
CA ASP A 142 -10.69 -7.40 25.76
C ASP A 142 -11.40 -8.67 26.28
N ALA A 143 -11.98 -9.48 25.40
CA ALA A 143 -12.64 -10.75 25.75
C ALA A 143 -11.64 -11.91 26.01
N GLY A 144 -10.35 -11.72 25.78
CA GLY A 144 -9.29 -12.76 25.89
C GLY A 144 -8.50 -12.77 27.20
N THR A 145 -8.76 -11.88 28.16
CA THR A 145 -7.95 -11.72 29.39
C THR A 145 -8.65 -12.16 30.67
N GLU A 146 -9.78 -12.86 30.60
CA GLU A 146 -10.34 -13.55 31.77
C GLU A 146 -10.22 -15.07 31.62
N THR A 147 -9.04 -15.60 31.94
CA THR A 147 -8.93 -17.02 32.30
C THR A 147 -7.91 -17.15 33.44
N ASP A 148 -8.43 -17.05 34.65
CA ASP A 148 -8.34 -18.06 35.69
C ASP A 148 -6.93 -18.32 36.28
N LEU A 149 -6.74 -17.73 37.46
CA LEU A 149 -5.86 -18.28 38.47
C LEU A 149 -6.74 -18.68 39.67
N ALA A 150 -7.14 -19.94 39.68
CA ALA A 150 -7.50 -20.62 40.90
C ALA A 150 -6.58 -21.80 41.10
#